data_ab1e75f06d4a9bc760ae7d2082bc9adb
#
_entry.id   ab1e75f06d4a9bc760ae7d2082bc9adb
#
_cell.length_a   1.000
_cell.length_b   1.000
_cell.length_c   1.000
_cell.angle_alpha   90.00
_cell.angle_beta   90.00
_cell.angle_gamma   90.00
#
_symmetry.space_group_name_H-M   'P 1'
#
loop_
_entity.id
_entity.type
_entity.pdbx_description
1 polymer ?
#
loop_
_entity_poly.entity_id
_entity_poly.type
_entity_poly.pdbx_seq_one_letter_code
_entity_poly.pdbx_strand_id
1 'polypeptide(L)'
;MKFVGLLLAAGSASRFGSDKLQHKLPHGVAIAVQAARHLRAAVPRVVAAVRADNKLTARALAEEGCEVVVCERAAEGMGATLACAARAAGAADGYLVALGDMPFIRPSTIAAVRDALAAGALLAAPYWRARRGHPVGFAGKLRGDLEALSGDEGARQFLETYASQLVKVPVGDPGALRDIDQPSDLAPPLAV
;
A
#
# COMPACT_ATOMS: atom_id res chain seq x y z
N MET A 1 0.71 -20.69 0.96
CA MET A 1 1.14 -19.56 0.13
C MET A 1 1.67 -18.44 1.00
N LYS A 2 2.78 -17.81 0.61
CA LYS A 2 3.42 -16.70 1.32
C LYS A 2 3.08 -15.39 0.62
N PHE A 3 2.18 -14.60 1.19
CA PHE A 3 1.87 -13.25 0.72
C PHE A 3 2.59 -12.22 1.58
N VAL A 4 3.06 -11.15 0.96
CA VAL A 4 3.74 -10.04 1.64
C VAL A 4 3.02 -8.73 1.32
N GLY A 5 2.72 -7.95 2.36
CA GLY A 5 2.26 -6.58 2.21
C GLY A 5 3.45 -5.64 1.94
N LEU A 6 3.34 -4.82 0.91
CA LEU A 6 4.29 -3.74 0.63
C LEU A 6 3.61 -2.42 0.96
N LEU A 7 3.97 -1.82 2.10
CA LEU A 7 3.41 -0.53 2.54
C LEU A 7 4.31 0.61 2.05
N LEU A 8 3.82 1.41 1.14
CA LEU A 8 4.55 2.58 0.64
C LEU A 8 4.29 3.78 1.56
N ALA A 9 5.26 4.11 2.40
CA ALA A 9 5.19 5.18 3.39
C ALA A 9 6.31 6.23 3.20
N ALA A 10 6.71 6.47 1.94
CA ALA A 10 7.80 7.37 1.57
C ALA A 10 7.30 8.65 0.85
N GLY A 11 6.01 8.89 0.79
CA GLY A 11 5.42 10.10 0.16
C GLY A 11 5.81 11.39 0.87
N SER A 12 6.04 12.48 0.09
CA SER A 12 6.31 13.82 0.63
C SER A 12 5.00 14.55 0.90
N ALA A 13 4.82 15.03 2.14
CA ALA A 13 3.60 15.73 2.58
C ALA A 13 3.70 17.26 2.40
N SER A 14 4.01 17.75 1.20
CA SER A 14 4.19 19.18 0.94
C SER A 14 2.97 20.05 1.24
N ARG A 15 1.75 19.48 1.18
CA ARG A 15 0.49 20.22 1.42
C ARG A 15 0.00 20.16 2.86
N PHE A 16 0.55 19.26 3.70
CA PHE A 16 0.11 19.06 5.09
C PHE A 16 0.88 19.93 6.09
N GLY A 17 1.96 20.61 5.65
CA GLY A 17 2.83 21.46 6.50
C GLY A 17 3.64 20.69 7.55
N SER A 18 3.45 19.38 7.67
CA SER A 18 4.13 18.47 8.60
C SER A 18 4.11 17.05 8.02
N ASP A 19 4.73 16.08 8.71
CA ASP A 19 4.68 14.68 8.28
C ASP A 19 3.24 14.12 8.37
N LYS A 20 2.54 14.14 7.22
CA LYS A 20 1.17 13.65 7.03
C LYS A 20 0.95 12.28 7.69
N LEU A 21 1.90 11.36 7.53
CA LEU A 21 1.78 9.98 7.97
C LEU A 21 1.75 9.83 9.50
N GLN A 22 2.26 10.84 10.23
CA GLN A 22 2.24 10.90 11.69
C GLN A 22 0.98 11.58 12.25
N HIS A 23 0.18 12.24 11.42
CA HIS A 23 -1.07 12.82 11.89
C HIS A 23 -1.99 11.75 12.46
N LYS A 24 -2.64 12.10 13.57
CA LYS A 24 -3.56 11.19 14.26
C LYS A 24 -4.95 11.28 13.66
N LEU A 25 -5.52 10.14 13.40
CA LEU A 25 -6.94 9.96 13.13
C LEU A 25 -7.78 10.34 14.37
N PRO A 26 -9.09 10.57 14.27
CA PRO A 26 -9.94 10.95 15.41
C PRO A 26 -9.83 10.03 16.63
N HIS A 27 -9.52 8.76 16.43
CA HIS A 27 -9.31 7.78 17.49
C HIS A 27 -7.87 7.69 18.02
N GLY A 28 -7.00 8.65 17.66
CA GLY A 28 -5.66 8.82 18.23
C GLY A 28 -4.53 8.03 17.58
N VAL A 29 -4.81 7.16 16.59
CA VAL A 29 -3.81 6.36 15.87
C VAL A 29 -3.27 7.15 14.68
N ALA A 30 -1.95 7.11 14.44
CA ALA A 30 -1.34 7.74 13.28
C ALA A 30 -1.78 7.11 11.96
N ILE A 31 -1.89 7.91 10.89
CA ILE A 31 -2.37 7.48 9.56
C ILE A 31 -1.62 6.24 9.07
N ALA A 32 -0.28 6.28 9.01
CA ALA A 32 0.51 5.16 8.52
C ALA A 32 0.41 3.91 9.41
N VAL A 33 0.30 4.10 10.72
CA VAL A 33 0.10 3.01 11.68
C VAL A 33 -1.23 2.32 11.46
N GLN A 34 -2.31 3.06 11.21
CA GLN A 34 -3.61 2.48 10.93
C GLN A 34 -3.59 1.69 9.61
N ALA A 35 -2.96 2.22 8.56
CA ALA A 35 -2.79 1.52 7.29
C ALA A 35 -1.99 0.22 7.47
N ALA A 36 -0.90 0.26 8.25
CA ALA A 36 -0.09 -0.91 8.58
C ALA A 36 -0.89 -1.98 9.34
N ARG A 37 -1.67 -1.59 10.36
CA ARG A 37 -2.53 -2.50 11.14
C ARG A 37 -3.52 -3.24 10.25
N HIS A 38 -4.20 -2.52 9.36
CA HIS A 38 -5.17 -3.11 8.44
C HIS A 38 -4.49 -4.08 7.45
N LEU A 39 -3.31 -3.73 6.93
CA LEU A 39 -2.56 -4.59 6.03
C LEU A 39 -2.08 -5.86 6.76
N ARG A 40 -1.55 -5.73 7.98
CA ARG A 40 -1.10 -6.86 8.80
C ARG A 40 -2.21 -7.80 9.23
N ALA A 41 -3.42 -7.29 9.41
CA ALA A 41 -4.59 -8.13 9.70
C ALA A 41 -4.95 -9.07 8.53
N ALA A 42 -4.57 -8.73 7.30
CA ALA A 42 -4.84 -9.53 6.12
C ALA A 42 -3.64 -10.39 5.68
N VAL A 43 -2.40 -9.94 5.93
CA VAL A 43 -1.16 -10.65 5.61
C VAL A 43 -0.17 -10.58 6.78
N PRO A 44 0.46 -11.71 7.19
CA PRO A 44 1.24 -11.75 8.42
C PRO A 44 2.58 -10.98 8.32
N ARG A 45 3.11 -10.81 7.12
CA ARG A 45 4.39 -10.15 6.86
C ARG A 45 4.18 -8.88 6.07
N VAL A 46 4.67 -7.74 6.59
CA VAL A 46 4.58 -6.43 5.93
C VAL A 46 5.96 -5.79 5.90
N VAL A 47 6.41 -5.40 4.70
CA VAL A 47 7.59 -4.57 4.47
C VAL A 47 7.11 -3.14 4.22
N ALA A 48 7.58 -2.22 5.05
CA ALA A 48 7.24 -0.80 4.96
C ALA A 48 8.43 0.00 4.43
N ALA A 49 8.28 0.59 3.24
CA ALA A 49 9.29 1.47 2.66
C ALA A 49 9.06 2.90 3.13
N VAL A 50 10.09 3.49 3.75
CA VAL A 50 10.08 4.85 4.29
C VAL A 50 11.23 5.67 3.70
N ARG A 51 11.13 7.00 3.79
CA ARG A 51 12.23 7.91 3.48
C ARG A 51 13.26 7.94 4.60
N ALA A 52 14.52 8.22 4.25
CA ALA A 52 15.63 8.30 5.21
C ALA A 52 15.43 9.39 6.29
N ASP A 53 14.78 10.49 5.95
CA ASP A 53 14.50 11.59 6.87
C ASP A 53 13.27 11.35 7.77
N ASN A 54 12.45 10.33 7.49
CA ASN A 54 11.23 10.06 8.25
C ASN A 54 11.42 9.00 9.35
N LYS A 55 12.30 9.32 10.32
CA LYS A 55 12.64 8.41 11.43
C LYS A 55 11.45 8.10 12.36
N LEU A 56 10.53 9.05 12.53
CA LEU A 56 9.36 8.85 13.40
C LEU A 56 8.40 7.83 12.80
N THR A 57 8.07 7.95 11.51
CA THR A 57 7.23 6.95 10.81
C THR A 57 7.93 5.59 10.79
N ALA A 58 9.23 5.54 10.53
CA ALA A 58 10.01 4.31 10.54
C ALA A 58 9.89 3.57 11.89
N ARG A 59 10.10 4.30 13.00
CA ARG A 59 9.98 3.76 14.34
C ARG A 59 8.56 3.27 14.64
N ALA A 60 7.54 4.09 14.36
CA ALA A 60 6.15 3.73 14.62
C ALA A 60 5.72 2.48 13.85
N LEU A 61 6.14 2.32 12.58
CA LEU A 61 5.85 1.13 11.78
C LEU A 61 6.61 -0.11 12.27
N ALA A 62 7.84 0.06 12.76
CA ALA A 62 8.60 -1.04 13.39
C ALA A 62 7.95 -1.52 14.69
N GLU A 63 7.46 -0.60 15.53
CA GLU A 63 6.71 -0.92 16.77
C GLU A 63 5.40 -1.68 16.46
N GLU A 64 4.78 -1.45 15.30
CA GLU A 64 3.64 -2.23 14.80
C GLU A 64 4.05 -3.58 14.18
N GLY A 65 5.34 -3.94 14.20
CA GLY A 65 5.87 -5.20 13.70
C GLY A 65 6.01 -5.27 12.18
N CYS A 66 6.13 -4.14 11.50
CA CYS A 66 6.54 -4.10 10.10
C CYS A 66 8.07 -4.24 9.97
N GLU A 67 8.52 -4.91 8.91
CA GLU A 67 9.92 -4.86 8.47
C GLU A 67 10.13 -3.53 7.76
N VAL A 68 10.86 -2.60 8.38
CA VAL A 68 11.07 -1.26 7.82
C VAL A 68 12.30 -1.26 6.92
N VAL A 69 12.15 -0.76 5.70
CA VAL A 69 13.25 -0.50 4.78
C VAL A 69 13.35 0.99 4.46
N VAL A 70 14.54 1.55 4.61
CA VAL A 70 14.83 2.93 4.21
C VAL A 70 15.11 2.95 2.71
N CYS A 71 14.32 3.75 1.99
CA CYS A 71 14.48 3.93 0.55
C CYS A 71 15.23 5.23 0.27
N GLU A 72 16.53 5.14 -0.03
CA GLU A 72 17.37 6.30 -0.36
C GLU A 72 16.90 7.00 -1.65
N ARG A 73 16.32 6.22 -2.57
CA ARG A 73 15.80 6.70 -3.84
C ARG A 73 14.33 7.13 -3.80
N ALA A 74 13.74 7.29 -2.61
CA ALA A 74 12.32 7.66 -2.47
C ALA A 74 11.96 9.00 -3.15
N ALA A 75 12.92 9.92 -3.25
CA ALA A 75 12.74 11.20 -3.94
C ALA A 75 12.55 11.06 -5.46
N GLU A 76 12.93 9.93 -6.05
CA GLU A 76 12.72 9.66 -7.47
C GLU A 76 11.26 9.32 -7.80
N GLY A 77 10.45 8.96 -6.79
CA GLY A 77 9.02 8.72 -6.95
C GLY A 77 8.53 7.38 -6.39
N MET A 78 7.26 7.11 -6.69
CA MET A 78 6.56 5.93 -6.17
C MET A 78 7.14 4.62 -6.72
N GLY A 79 7.58 4.59 -7.98
CA GLY A 79 8.19 3.40 -8.59
C GLY A 79 9.47 2.98 -7.88
N ALA A 80 10.36 3.94 -7.58
CA ALA A 80 11.58 3.67 -6.84
C ALA A 80 11.29 3.14 -5.41
N THR A 81 10.27 3.70 -4.74
CA THR A 81 9.82 3.24 -3.43
C THR A 81 9.27 1.81 -3.46
N LEU A 82 8.45 1.49 -4.47
CA LEU A 82 7.90 0.15 -4.65
C LEU A 82 9.00 -0.88 -4.95
N ALA A 83 9.94 -0.54 -5.82
CA ALA A 83 11.08 -1.41 -6.12
C ALA A 83 11.93 -1.70 -4.87
N CYS A 84 12.14 -0.68 -4.02
CA CYS A 84 12.83 -0.83 -2.74
C CYS A 84 12.11 -1.84 -1.83
N ALA A 85 10.79 -1.68 -1.65
CA ALA A 85 9.97 -2.58 -0.85
C ALA A 85 9.97 -4.02 -1.42
N ALA A 86 9.86 -4.18 -2.73
CA ALA A 86 9.85 -5.49 -3.39
C ALA A 86 11.19 -6.24 -3.22
N ARG A 87 12.33 -5.54 -3.36
CA ARG A 87 13.66 -6.11 -3.11
C ARG A 87 13.81 -6.58 -1.66
N ALA A 88 13.40 -5.75 -0.69
CA ALA A 88 13.46 -6.10 0.73
C ALA A 88 12.52 -7.27 1.09
N ALA A 89 11.37 -7.35 0.46
CA ALA A 89 10.41 -8.44 0.65
C ALA A 89 10.97 -9.80 0.19
N GLY A 90 11.80 -9.81 -0.84
CA GLY A 90 12.33 -11.04 -1.40
C GLY A 90 11.26 -11.90 -2.09
N ALA A 91 11.48 -13.21 -2.20
CA ALA A 91 10.58 -14.13 -2.88
C ALA A 91 9.30 -14.39 -2.08
N ALA A 92 8.14 -14.27 -2.74
CA ALA A 92 6.83 -14.55 -2.19
C ALA A 92 5.91 -15.10 -3.30
N ASP A 93 4.78 -15.71 -2.93
CA ASP A 93 3.76 -16.17 -3.88
C ASP A 93 2.94 -14.98 -4.43
N GLY A 94 2.92 -13.86 -3.69
CA GLY A 94 2.29 -12.63 -4.14
C GLY A 94 2.55 -11.44 -3.21
N TYR A 95 2.32 -10.25 -3.74
CA TYR A 95 2.55 -8.97 -3.07
C TYR A 95 1.27 -8.14 -3.06
N LEU A 96 0.95 -7.50 -1.93
CA LEU A 96 -0.15 -6.55 -1.82
C LEU A 96 0.44 -5.15 -1.57
N VAL A 97 0.35 -4.31 -2.58
CA VAL A 97 0.87 -2.93 -2.55
C VAL A 97 -0.18 -2.00 -1.99
N ALA A 98 0.06 -1.48 -0.80
CA ALA A 98 -0.79 -0.53 -0.10
C ALA A 98 -0.06 0.79 0.14
N LEU A 99 -0.83 1.88 0.25
CA LEU A 99 -0.31 3.21 0.51
C LEU A 99 -0.45 3.58 1.99
N GLY A 100 0.58 4.20 2.56
CA GLY A 100 0.62 4.58 3.96
C GLY A 100 -0.38 5.69 4.34
N ASP A 101 -0.91 6.40 3.37
CA ASP A 101 -1.91 7.46 3.52
C ASP A 101 -3.36 7.02 3.25
N MET A 102 -3.60 5.70 3.12
CA MET A 102 -4.93 5.11 2.95
C MET A 102 -5.37 4.28 4.17
N PRO A 103 -5.60 4.90 5.34
CA PRO A 103 -5.88 4.19 6.59
C PRO A 103 -7.28 3.57 6.67
N PHE A 104 -8.17 3.91 5.72
CA PHE A 104 -9.57 3.51 5.77
C PHE A 104 -9.88 2.22 4.99
N ILE A 105 -8.90 1.61 4.32
CA ILE A 105 -9.07 0.33 3.62
C ILE A 105 -9.36 -0.76 4.67
N ARG A 106 -10.48 -1.46 4.52
CA ARG A 106 -10.87 -2.53 5.46
C ARG A 106 -9.98 -3.77 5.28
N PRO A 107 -9.61 -4.47 6.36
CA PRO A 107 -8.88 -5.74 6.27
C PRO A 107 -9.56 -6.78 5.36
N SER A 108 -10.89 -6.82 5.32
CA SER A 108 -11.66 -7.70 4.43
C SER A 108 -11.43 -7.38 2.95
N THR A 109 -11.28 -6.12 2.58
CA THR A 109 -10.94 -5.69 1.21
C THR A 109 -9.54 -6.17 0.82
N ILE A 110 -8.58 -6.04 1.73
CA ILE A 110 -7.20 -6.51 1.53
C ILE A 110 -7.17 -8.03 1.39
N ALA A 111 -7.90 -8.74 2.25
CA ALA A 111 -8.03 -10.19 2.20
C ALA A 111 -8.64 -10.66 0.87
N ALA A 112 -9.68 -10.00 0.37
CA ALA A 112 -10.31 -10.35 -0.90
C ALA A 112 -9.34 -10.23 -2.09
N VAL A 113 -8.46 -9.21 -2.09
CA VAL A 113 -7.40 -9.09 -3.12
C VAL A 113 -6.36 -10.20 -2.98
N ARG A 114 -5.93 -10.53 -1.76
CA ARG A 114 -5.04 -11.66 -1.48
C ARG A 114 -5.63 -12.97 -1.99
N ASP A 115 -6.89 -13.21 -1.73
CA ASP A 115 -7.58 -14.46 -2.09
C ASP A 115 -7.73 -14.58 -3.61
N ALA A 116 -7.92 -13.48 -4.33
CA ALA A 116 -7.87 -13.48 -5.79
C ALA A 116 -6.49 -13.89 -6.33
N LEU A 117 -5.40 -13.43 -5.71
CA LEU A 117 -4.04 -13.88 -6.06
C LEU A 117 -3.85 -15.37 -5.72
N ALA A 118 -4.36 -15.83 -4.57
CA ALA A 118 -4.32 -17.23 -4.17
C ALA A 118 -5.08 -18.13 -5.14
N ALA A 119 -6.13 -17.61 -5.78
CA ALA A 119 -6.88 -18.28 -6.84
C ALA A 119 -6.20 -18.24 -8.22
N GLY A 120 -4.99 -17.66 -8.31
CA GLY A 120 -4.17 -17.66 -9.54
C GLY A 120 -4.23 -16.37 -10.36
N ALA A 121 -4.85 -15.30 -9.86
CA ALA A 121 -4.80 -14.02 -10.55
C ALA A 121 -3.35 -13.52 -10.71
N LEU A 122 -3.01 -12.99 -11.88
CA LEU A 122 -1.75 -12.32 -12.12
C LEU A 122 -1.71 -10.96 -11.40
N LEU A 123 -2.80 -10.22 -11.55
CA LEU A 123 -3.05 -8.93 -10.93
C LEU A 123 -4.47 -8.94 -10.36
N ALA A 124 -4.65 -8.29 -9.21
CA ALA A 124 -5.97 -8.09 -8.61
C ALA A 124 -6.06 -6.71 -7.96
N ALA A 125 -7.22 -6.07 -8.05
CA ALA A 125 -7.47 -4.82 -7.36
C ALA A 125 -8.92 -4.71 -6.90
N PRO A 126 -9.21 -4.04 -5.78
CA PRO A 126 -10.57 -3.81 -5.34
C PRO A 126 -11.25 -2.77 -6.23
N TYR A 127 -12.52 -2.99 -6.50
CA TYR A 127 -13.36 -2.07 -7.26
C TYR A 127 -14.59 -1.69 -6.44
N TRP A 128 -14.73 -0.40 -6.17
CA TRP A 128 -15.92 0.18 -5.57
C TRP A 128 -16.58 1.16 -6.55
N ARG A 129 -17.90 0.94 -6.86
CA ARG A 129 -18.63 1.75 -7.83
C ARG A 129 -17.88 1.92 -9.17
N ALA A 130 -17.38 0.80 -9.72
CA ALA A 130 -16.62 0.74 -10.97
C ALA A 130 -15.25 1.49 -10.97
N ARG A 131 -14.83 2.06 -9.85
CA ARG A 131 -13.51 2.70 -9.69
C ARG A 131 -12.53 1.73 -9.03
N ARG A 132 -11.32 1.64 -9.61
CA ARG A 132 -10.23 0.84 -9.05
C ARG A 132 -9.65 1.52 -7.81
N GLY A 133 -9.46 0.75 -6.75
CA GLY A 133 -8.85 1.20 -5.50
C GLY A 133 -7.55 0.48 -5.17
N HIS A 134 -7.18 0.56 -3.88
CA HIS A 134 -6.06 -0.11 -3.23
C HIS A 134 -6.54 -1.13 -2.19
N PRO A 135 -5.71 -2.14 -1.81
CA PRO A 135 -4.36 -2.41 -2.35
C PRO A 135 -4.41 -3.01 -3.76
N VAL A 136 -3.30 -2.90 -4.48
CA VAL A 136 -3.12 -3.65 -5.73
C VAL A 136 -2.31 -4.89 -5.45
N GLY A 137 -2.83 -6.03 -5.88
CA GLY A 137 -2.19 -7.34 -5.74
C GLY A 137 -1.41 -7.72 -6.98
N PHE A 138 -0.22 -8.30 -6.79
CA PHE A 138 0.68 -8.79 -7.83
C PHE A 138 1.08 -10.22 -7.52
N ALA A 139 0.98 -11.13 -8.49
CA ALA A 139 1.52 -12.50 -8.35
C ALA A 139 3.04 -12.48 -8.20
N GLY A 140 3.59 -13.44 -7.47
CA GLY A 140 5.02 -13.53 -7.17
C GLY A 140 5.94 -13.55 -8.39
N LYS A 141 5.47 -14.08 -9.53
CA LYS A 141 6.22 -14.09 -10.79
C LYS A 141 6.50 -12.69 -11.37
N LEU A 142 5.77 -11.66 -10.93
CA LEU A 142 6.00 -10.26 -11.32
C LEU A 142 7.05 -9.55 -10.44
N ARG A 143 7.71 -10.28 -9.54
CA ARG A 143 8.74 -9.70 -8.65
C ARG A 143 9.82 -8.96 -9.41
N GLY A 144 10.40 -9.57 -10.44
CA GLY A 144 11.48 -8.95 -11.22
C GLY A 144 11.07 -7.61 -11.82
N ASP A 145 9.86 -7.56 -12.32
CA ASP A 145 9.30 -6.35 -12.89
C ASP A 145 9.08 -5.26 -11.81
N LEU A 146 8.55 -5.64 -10.61
CA LEU A 146 8.40 -4.71 -9.48
C LEU A 146 9.75 -4.16 -9.02
N GLU A 147 10.79 -4.99 -8.98
CA GLU A 147 12.15 -4.58 -8.60
C GLU A 147 12.84 -3.68 -9.64
N ALA A 148 12.42 -3.75 -10.90
CA ALA A 148 12.94 -2.94 -11.99
C ALA A 148 12.30 -1.55 -12.09
N LEU A 149 11.21 -1.27 -11.34
CA LEU A 149 10.54 0.02 -11.36
C LEU A 149 11.47 1.17 -10.93
N SER A 150 11.26 2.32 -11.51
CA SER A 150 11.98 3.57 -11.21
C SER A 150 11.08 4.78 -11.40
N GLY A 151 11.53 5.95 -10.96
CA GLY A 151 10.80 7.20 -11.14
C GLY A 151 9.42 7.20 -10.47
N ASP A 152 8.51 8.00 -11.01
CA ASP A 152 7.16 8.23 -10.43
C ASP A 152 6.06 7.37 -11.09
N GLU A 153 6.40 6.58 -12.11
CA GLU A 153 5.40 5.79 -12.86
C GLU A 153 4.73 4.69 -12.02
N GLY A 154 5.40 4.25 -10.95
CA GLY A 154 4.85 3.31 -9.98
C GLY A 154 4.27 2.05 -10.62
N ALA A 155 3.22 1.52 -10.01
CA ALA A 155 2.49 0.37 -10.53
C ALA A 155 1.54 0.70 -11.69
N ARG A 156 1.42 1.98 -12.11
CA ARG A 156 0.46 2.41 -13.15
C ARG A 156 0.77 1.78 -14.49
N GLN A 157 2.02 1.83 -14.92
CA GLN A 157 2.48 1.24 -16.19
C GLN A 157 2.20 -0.27 -16.24
N PHE A 158 2.38 -0.96 -15.12
CA PHE A 158 1.99 -2.37 -14.99
C PHE A 158 0.51 -2.59 -15.22
N LEU A 159 -0.32 -1.77 -14.59
CA LEU A 159 -1.77 -1.89 -14.69
C LEU A 159 -2.26 -1.58 -16.10
N GLU A 160 -1.55 -0.76 -16.86
CA GLU A 160 -1.81 -0.52 -18.28
C GLU A 160 -1.35 -1.70 -19.14
N THR A 161 -0.13 -2.19 -18.93
CA THR A 161 0.45 -3.33 -19.69
C THR A 161 -0.35 -4.62 -19.49
N TYR A 162 -0.81 -4.88 -18.28
CA TYR A 162 -1.55 -6.10 -17.92
C TYR A 162 -3.04 -5.86 -17.71
N ALA A 163 -3.62 -4.81 -18.29
CA ALA A 163 -5.02 -4.42 -18.06
C ALA A 163 -6.02 -5.55 -18.33
N SER A 164 -5.77 -6.37 -19.35
CA SER A 164 -6.62 -7.52 -19.71
C SER A 164 -6.54 -8.69 -18.71
N GLN A 165 -5.50 -8.74 -17.87
CA GLN A 165 -5.27 -9.79 -16.90
C GLN A 165 -5.58 -9.34 -15.45
N LEU A 166 -6.06 -8.10 -15.30
CA LEU A 166 -6.44 -7.56 -13.98
C LEU A 166 -7.79 -8.14 -13.54
N VAL A 167 -7.77 -8.91 -12.46
CA VAL A 167 -8.97 -9.36 -11.79
C VAL A 167 -9.57 -8.21 -10.97
N LYS A 168 -10.78 -7.81 -11.33
CA LYS A 168 -11.54 -6.79 -10.62
C LYS A 168 -12.28 -7.44 -9.45
N VAL A 169 -11.89 -7.11 -8.23
CA VAL A 169 -12.51 -7.63 -7.00
C VAL A 169 -13.59 -6.64 -6.55
N PRO A 170 -14.90 -6.95 -6.70
CA PRO A 170 -15.95 -6.04 -6.25
C PRO A 170 -15.97 -5.98 -4.73
N VAL A 171 -15.98 -4.76 -4.17
CA VAL A 171 -15.99 -4.52 -2.72
C VAL A 171 -16.99 -3.45 -2.32
N GLY A 172 -17.54 -3.56 -1.10
CA GLY A 172 -18.39 -2.55 -0.48
C GLY A 172 -17.59 -1.56 0.39
N ASP A 173 -16.40 -1.16 -0.04
CA ASP A 173 -15.44 -0.41 0.78
C ASP A 173 -15.03 0.92 0.11
N PRO A 174 -15.64 2.05 0.50
CA PRO A 174 -15.25 3.36 -0.02
C PRO A 174 -13.82 3.76 0.39
N GLY A 175 -13.30 3.20 1.50
CA GLY A 175 -11.93 3.41 1.97
C GLY A 175 -10.87 2.97 0.97
N ALA A 176 -11.19 2.02 0.08
CA ALA A 176 -10.28 1.57 -0.97
C ALA A 176 -9.92 2.66 -2.01
N LEU A 177 -10.71 3.74 -2.07
CA LEU A 177 -10.49 4.88 -2.98
C LEU A 177 -10.03 6.15 -2.27
N ARG A 178 -9.84 6.11 -0.96
CA ARG A 178 -9.65 7.33 -0.17
C ARG A 178 -8.26 7.38 0.44
N ASP A 179 -7.44 8.24 -0.09
CA ASP A 179 -6.22 8.74 0.51
C ASP A 179 -6.49 9.98 1.38
N ILE A 180 -5.58 10.30 2.25
CA ILE A 180 -5.62 11.51 3.07
C ILE A 180 -4.62 12.50 2.49
N ASP A 181 -5.08 13.56 1.84
CA ASP A 181 -4.25 14.62 1.26
C ASP A 181 -4.29 15.94 2.03
N GLN A 182 -5.33 16.15 2.84
CA GLN A 182 -5.53 17.37 3.62
C GLN A 182 -6.24 17.05 4.95
N PRO A 183 -6.18 17.94 5.95
CA PRO A 183 -6.77 17.69 7.27
C PRO A 183 -8.27 17.37 7.26
N SER A 184 -9.03 17.91 6.30
CA SER A 184 -10.45 17.57 6.13
C SER A 184 -10.72 16.10 5.78
N ASP A 185 -9.70 15.37 5.28
CA ASP A 185 -9.83 13.96 4.89
C ASP A 185 -9.68 12.98 6.08
N LEU A 186 -9.37 13.51 7.28
CA LEU A 186 -9.16 12.68 8.48
C LEU A 186 -10.45 11.98 8.98
N ALA A 187 -11.62 12.49 8.62
CA ALA A 187 -12.87 11.83 8.97
C ALA A 187 -13.05 10.54 8.15
N PRO A 188 -13.50 9.42 8.76
CA PRO A 188 -13.75 8.19 8.01
C PRO A 188 -14.84 8.42 6.95
N PRO A 189 -14.79 7.67 5.82
CA PRO A 189 -15.83 7.74 4.81
C PRO A 189 -17.16 7.27 5.40
N LEU A 190 -18.25 7.96 5.06
CA LEU A 190 -19.58 7.55 5.47
C LEU A 190 -19.86 6.14 4.95
N ALA A 191 -20.33 5.27 5.85
CA ALA A 191 -20.85 3.97 5.45
C ALA A 191 -22.13 4.20 4.63
N VAL A 192 -22.13 3.78 3.37
CA VAL A 192 -23.29 3.81 2.48
C VAL A 192 -23.86 2.41 2.38
#